data_528a27368fde8ca45a578c5ab15aabb7
#
_entry.id   528a27368fde8ca45a578c5ab15aabb7
#
_cell.length_a   1.000
_cell.length_b   1.000
_cell.length_c   1.000
_cell.angle_alpha   90.00
_cell.angle_beta   90.00
_cell.angle_gamma   90.00
#
_symmetry.space_group_name_H-M   'P 1'
#
loop_
_entity.id
_entity.type
_entity.pdbx_description
1 polymer ?
#
loop_
_entity_poly.entity_id
_entity_poly.type
_entity_poly.pdbx_seq_one_letter_code
_entity_poly.pdbx_strand_id
1 'polypeptide(L)'
;MWWYLFPNINYNREIKNSKGNIEHIIGKSALKNEDYPNTIKYIKKKLQQQNWKGFIPNLGRDVEAAEVSEDIFKFISKQLDERIKNEKEIAITMPVCFSELQKQCLYDAAVAAGLNVKYVLSESFAAAFSQESFLAGEENRLSLIFDLGGATLDISLVKISREGEDFIVEEMASTGLAYGGTDIDEGILAEIIMPQHAELFKNLTAKGIDYRKKVIEIIISMKERLYEDEEDECDDSDTLGDGNMTEFRLSREDVVQVLEKHGVKERIFTVLEEMFESLPDIIKEDVTDVRLFGGGSYIDYFPKLLTEFFGAEVFDYEDFDPTALDRNDGNQLKTAVAAGAVRYITAKENGNIKVINRIPFHLGIKNNNRFKRILDRNRVWGNSNTGWVKLNNQEVQQDGFVINLYQTFANMPKIVPLTDDGSLIYMGKISLEKGLYDLQKPIFLKLFFDNQGELEAHLAQAKLVDEENQIVDVEVKKFGLGGWS
;
A
#
# COMPACT_ATOMS: atom_id res chain seq x y z
N MET A 1 -5.06 -14.28 0.67
CA MET A 1 -6.45 -14.63 1.03
C MET A 1 -6.83 -14.21 2.46
N TRP A 2 -6.04 -14.50 3.49
CA TRP A 2 -6.43 -14.23 4.89
C TRP A 2 -6.35 -12.76 5.30
N TRP A 3 -5.43 -11.96 4.74
CA TRP A 3 -5.26 -10.55 5.08
C TRP A 3 -6.46 -9.67 4.69
N TYR A 4 -7.12 -10.01 3.59
CA TYR A 4 -8.35 -9.32 3.14
C TYR A 4 -9.57 -9.68 4.01
N LEU A 5 -9.59 -10.90 4.55
CA LEU A 5 -10.72 -11.39 5.35
C LEU A 5 -10.68 -10.95 6.81
N PHE A 6 -9.54 -10.47 7.33
CA PHE A 6 -9.33 -10.22 8.75
C PHE A 6 -8.65 -8.89 9.08
N PRO A 7 -9.19 -7.73 8.63
CA PRO A 7 -8.57 -6.43 8.90
C PRO A 7 -8.73 -5.96 10.35
N ASN A 8 -9.44 -6.72 11.20
CA ASN A 8 -9.83 -6.33 12.53
C ASN A 8 -9.37 -7.34 13.59
N ILE A 9 -8.95 -6.82 14.73
CA ILE A 9 -8.55 -7.60 15.90
C ILE A 9 -9.25 -7.06 17.14
N ASN A 10 -9.76 -7.99 17.99
CA ASN A 10 -10.32 -7.66 19.29
C ASN A 10 -9.49 -8.33 20.39
N TYR A 11 -9.06 -7.54 21.36
CA TYR A 11 -8.33 -7.97 22.54
C TYR A 11 -9.31 -8.32 23.67
N ASN A 12 -9.92 -9.50 23.63
CA ASN A 12 -10.92 -9.90 24.61
C ASN A 12 -10.28 -10.56 25.84
N ARG A 13 -10.49 -9.95 27.02
CA ARG A 13 -9.99 -10.43 28.30
C ARG A 13 -10.73 -11.65 28.83
N GLU A 14 -11.97 -11.85 28.42
CA GLU A 14 -12.82 -12.92 28.96
C GLU A 14 -12.46 -14.29 28.39
N ILE A 15 -11.79 -14.31 27.22
CA ILE A 15 -11.29 -15.55 26.62
C ILE A 15 -9.85 -15.76 27.07
N LYS A 16 -9.69 -16.34 28.24
CA LYS A 16 -8.38 -16.82 28.70
C LYS A 16 -8.17 -18.23 28.21
N ASN A 17 -7.05 -18.48 27.52
CA ASN A 17 -6.63 -19.85 27.25
C ASN A 17 -6.31 -20.58 28.59
N SER A 18 -6.12 -21.91 28.54
CA SER A 18 -5.81 -22.76 29.71
C SER A 18 -4.59 -22.31 30.50
N LYS A 19 -3.77 -21.36 29.97
CA LYS A 19 -2.60 -20.75 30.62
C LYS A 19 -2.89 -19.36 31.18
N GLY A 20 -4.12 -18.85 31.08
CA GLY A 20 -4.51 -17.53 31.62
C GLY A 20 -4.12 -16.34 30.75
N ASN A 21 -3.61 -16.56 29.53
CA ASN A 21 -3.26 -15.51 28.59
C ASN A 21 -4.51 -14.93 27.90
N ILE A 22 -4.43 -13.66 27.50
CA ILE A 22 -5.46 -13.00 26.69
C ILE A 22 -5.50 -13.67 25.33
N GLU A 23 -6.68 -14.05 24.87
CA GLU A 23 -6.87 -14.57 23.55
C GLU A 23 -7.33 -13.46 22.59
N HIS A 24 -6.68 -13.38 21.43
CA HIS A 24 -7.01 -12.40 20.41
C HIS A 24 -8.09 -13.00 19.49
N ILE A 25 -9.20 -12.27 19.30
CA ILE A 25 -10.22 -12.60 18.33
C ILE A 25 -9.96 -11.80 17.08
N ILE A 26 -9.85 -12.46 15.91
CA ILE A 26 -9.48 -11.83 14.66
C ILE A 26 -10.56 -12.07 13.59
N GLY A 27 -10.71 -11.10 12.70
CA GLY A 27 -11.60 -11.17 11.55
C GLY A 27 -13.06 -10.88 11.87
N LYS A 28 -13.96 -11.56 11.17
CA LYS A 28 -15.42 -11.36 11.34
C LYS A 28 -15.90 -11.62 12.78
N SER A 29 -15.25 -12.51 13.50
CA SER A 29 -15.55 -12.77 14.91
C SER A 29 -15.20 -11.60 15.82
N ALA A 30 -14.17 -10.82 15.51
CA ALA A 30 -13.83 -9.61 16.23
C ALA A 30 -14.89 -8.50 16.04
N LEU A 31 -15.55 -8.46 14.90
CA LEU A 31 -16.64 -7.52 14.62
C LEU A 31 -17.94 -7.86 15.34
N LYS A 32 -18.21 -9.13 15.59
CA LYS A 32 -19.43 -9.59 16.26
C LYS A 32 -19.42 -9.31 17.77
N ASN A 33 -18.24 -9.11 18.35
CA ASN A 33 -18.11 -8.76 19.77
C ASN A 33 -18.31 -7.25 19.93
N GLU A 34 -19.31 -6.84 20.71
CA GLU A 34 -19.66 -5.44 20.95
C GLU A 34 -18.64 -4.66 21.83
N ASP A 35 -17.48 -5.27 22.14
CA ASP A 35 -16.44 -4.66 22.98
C ASP A 35 -15.51 -3.74 22.15
N TYR A 36 -16.08 -2.60 21.75
CA TYR A 36 -15.45 -1.62 20.87
C TYR A 36 -14.15 -1.01 21.37
N PRO A 37 -14.06 -0.63 22.66
CA PRO A 37 -12.83 -0.03 23.17
C PRO A 37 -11.62 -0.95 23.03
N ASN A 38 -11.86 -2.26 22.90
CA ASN A 38 -10.81 -3.28 22.80
C ASN A 38 -10.63 -3.80 21.35
N THR A 39 -11.28 -3.18 20.36
CA THR A 39 -11.22 -3.60 18.96
C THR A 39 -10.46 -2.58 18.11
N ILE A 40 -9.41 -3.05 17.41
CA ILE A 40 -8.72 -2.26 16.40
C ILE A 40 -9.21 -2.67 15.01
N LYS A 41 -9.57 -1.68 14.23
CA LYS A 41 -10.02 -1.83 12.84
C LYS A 41 -9.07 -1.13 11.88
N TYR A 42 -9.07 -1.58 10.63
CA TYR A 42 -8.37 -0.92 9.53
C TYR A 42 -6.87 -0.75 9.78
N ILE A 43 -6.20 -1.84 10.17
CA ILE A 43 -4.78 -1.79 10.53
C ILE A 43 -3.89 -1.23 9.43
N LYS A 44 -4.20 -1.47 8.15
CA LYS A 44 -3.47 -0.86 7.02
C LYS A 44 -3.47 0.67 7.09
N LYS A 45 -4.60 1.30 7.43
CA LYS A 45 -4.68 2.76 7.64
C LYS A 45 -3.90 3.22 8.87
N LYS A 46 -3.83 2.41 9.90
CA LYS A 46 -3.04 2.71 11.11
C LYS A 46 -1.54 2.64 10.84
N LEU A 47 -1.10 1.70 10.02
CA LEU A 47 0.28 1.62 9.54
C LEU A 47 0.71 2.86 8.74
N GLN A 48 -0.22 3.52 8.02
CA GLN A 48 0.07 4.76 7.30
C GLN A 48 0.25 5.97 8.21
N GLN A 49 -0.26 5.93 9.45
CA GLN A 49 -0.14 7.00 10.42
C GLN A 49 1.19 6.86 11.18
N GLN A 50 2.06 7.83 11.03
CA GLN A 50 3.35 7.83 11.73
C GLN A 50 3.15 7.76 13.25
N ASN A 51 3.81 6.78 13.90
CA ASN A 51 3.76 6.56 15.36
C ASN A 51 2.35 6.33 15.92
N TRP A 52 1.43 5.76 15.13
CA TRP A 52 0.10 5.46 15.62
C TRP A 52 0.14 4.51 16.82
N LYS A 53 -0.64 4.87 17.87
CA LYS A 53 -0.88 4.06 19.06
C LYS A 53 -2.35 4.03 19.39
N GLY A 54 -2.85 2.88 19.80
CA GLY A 54 -4.22 2.71 20.25
C GLY A 54 -4.26 2.16 21.68
N PHE A 55 -4.95 2.86 22.58
CA PHE A 55 -5.14 2.37 23.95
C PHE A 55 -6.14 1.21 23.98
N ILE A 56 -5.75 0.09 24.56
CA ILE A 56 -6.61 -1.10 24.73
C ILE A 56 -6.93 -1.28 26.21
N PRO A 57 -8.17 -0.98 26.65
CA PRO A 57 -8.56 -1.08 28.05
C PRO A 57 -8.30 -2.45 28.67
N ASN A 58 -8.58 -3.53 27.93
CA ASN A 58 -8.33 -4.89 28.42
C ASN A 58 -6.86 -5.21 28.64
N LEU A 59 -5.95 -4.57 27.93
CA LEU A 59 -4.52 -4.67 28.14
C LEU A 59 -4.00 -3.67 29.18
N GLY A 60 -4.73 -2.55 29.38
CA GLY A 60 -4.34 -1.44 30.24
C GLY A 60 -3.14 -0.64 29.68
N ARG A 61 -2.91 -0.69 28.37
CA ARG A 61 -1.79 -0.02 27.70
C ARG A 61 -2.10 0.30 26.23
N ASP A 62 -1.26 1.14 25.66
CA ASP A 62 -1.23 1.36 24.22
C ASP A 62 -0.61 0.16 23.48
N VAL A 63 -1.08 -0.06 22.25
CA VAL A 63 -0.49 -0.98 21.27
C VAL A 63 -0.10 -0.18 20.02
N GLU A 64 0.94 -0.63 19.34
CA GLU A 64 1.43 -0.05 18.10
C GLU A 64 0.92 -0.83 16.89
N ALA A 65 0.88 -0.18 15.71
CA ALA A 65 0.40 -0.82 14.48
C ALA A 65 1.24 -2.07 14.11
N ALA A 66 2.55 -2.04 14.38
CA ALA A 66 3.46 -3.17 14.20
C ALA A 66 3.04 -4.38 15.06
N GLU A 67 2.79 -4.17 16.35
CA GLU A 67 2.37 -5.21 17.28
C GLU A 67 1.03 -5.83 16.86
N VAL A 68 0.09 -5.00 16.47
CA VAL A 68 -1.22 -5.46 15.98
C VAL A 68 -1.06 -6.32 14.71
N SER A 69 -0.19 -5.91 13.80
CA SER A 69 0.11 -6.66 12.57
C SER A 69 0.74 -8.02 12.89
N GLU A 70 1.69 -8.05 13.83
CA GLU A 70 2.32 -9.29 14.30
C GLU A 70 1.30 -10.26 14.91
N ASP A 71 0.36 -9.76 15.72
CA ASP A 71 -0.69 -10.59 16.31
C ASP A 71 -1.64 -11.17 15.26
N ILE A 72 -1.96 -10.42 14.21
CA ILE A 72 -2.72 -10.90 13.07
C ILE A 72 -1.95 -11.99 12.33
N PHE A 73 -0.67 -11.79 12.04
CA PHE A 73 0.16 -12.80 11.39
C PHE A 73 0.36 -14.05 12.26
N LYS A 74 0.48 -13.92 13.58
CA LYS A 74 0.50 -15.06 14.51
C LYS A 74 -0.78 -15.87 14.44
N PHE A 75 -1.93 -15.20 14.33
CA PHE A 75 -3.20 -15.90 14.15
C PHE A 75 -3.21 -16.67 12.83
N ILE A 76 -2.81 -16.04 11.72
CA ILE A 76 -2.71 -16.69 10.41
C ILE A 76 -1.76 -17.88 10.48
N SER A 77 -0.57 -17.68 11.06
CA SER A 77 0.46 -18.72 11.22
C SER A 77 -0.07 -19.95 11.99
N LYS A 78 -0.92 -19.74 13.01
CA LYS A 78 -1.56 -20.85 13.75
C LYS A 78 -2.62 -21.62 12.95
N GLN A 79 -3.22 -21.01 11.93
CA GLN A 79 -4.18 -21.67 11.07
C GLN A 79 -3.52 -22.49 9.94
N LEU A 80 -2.24 -22.24 9.68
CA LEU A 80 -1.49 -22.96 8.66
C LEU A 80 -1.09 -24.36 9.18
N ASP A 81 -1.21 -25.37 8.32
CA ASP A 81 -0.64 -26.70 8.59
C ASP A 81 0.88 -26.57 8.80
N GLU A 82 1.46 -27.33 9.75
CA GLU A 82 2.88 -27.30 10.03
C GLU A 82 3.75 -27.57 8.80
N ARG A 83 3.28 -28.39 7.86
CA ARG A 83 3.98 -28.62 6.60
C ARG A 83 3.98 -27.40 5.69
N ILE A 84 2.85 -26.67 5.61
CA ILE A 84 2.77 -25.43 4.84
C ILE A 84 3.64 -24.35 5.47
N LYS A 85 3.61 -24.25 6.80
CA LYS A 85 4.34 -23.25 7.55
C LYS A 85 5.86 -23.37 7.42
N ASN A 86 6.39 -24.59 7.44
CA ASN A 86 7.83 -24.85 7.52
C ASN A 86 8.46 -25.13 6.16
N GLU A 87 7.71 -25.68 5.20
CA GLU A 87 8.23 -26.14 3.90
C GLU A 87 7.82 -25.25 2.73
N LYS A 88 6.79 -24.40 2.89
CA LYS A 88 6.29 -23.55 1.82
C LYS A 88 6.75 -22.10 1.98
N GLU A 89 7.18 -21.57 0.88
CA GLU A 89 7.48 -20.16 0.76
C GLU A 89 6.18 -19.34 0.74
N ILE A 90 6.17 -18.22 1.43
CA ILE A 90 5.01 -17.35 1.56
C ILE A 90 5.28 -16.05 0.83
N ALA A 91 4.31 -15.59 0.04
CA ALA A 91 4.27 -14.21 -0.44
C ALA A 91 3.39 -13.37 0.48
N ILE A 92 3.85 -12.17 0.78
CA ILE A 92 3.02 -11.11 1.34
C ILE A 92 2.89 -9.98 0.32
N THR A 93 1.73 -9.35 0.30
CA THR A 93 1.47 -8.21 -0.59
C THR A 93 1.32 -6.94 0.21
N MET A 94 1.73 -5.83 -0.38
CA MET A 94 1.75 -4.52 0.28
C MET A 94 1.27 -3.44 -0.68
N PRO A 95 0.55 -2.42 -0.19
CA PRO A 95 0.17 -1.28 -1.02
C PRO A 95 1.39 -0.57 -1.60
N VAL A 96 1.29 -0.08 -2.83
CA VAL A 96 2.36 0.70 -3.49
C VAL A 96 2.64 2.02 -2.76
N CYS A 97 1.62 2.60 -2.12
CA CYS A 97 1.74 3.84 -1.36
C CYS A 97 2.42 3.67 0.02
N PHE A 98 2.75 2.44 0.43
CA PHE A 98 3.50 2.21 1.67
C PHE A 98 4.95 2.66 1.52
N SER A 99 5.44 3.38 2.52
CA SER A 99 6.86 3.68 2.63
C SER A 99 7.67 2.41 2.90
N GLU A 100 8.97 2.45 2.61
CA GLU A 100 9.86 1.31 2.90
C GLU A 100 9.88 0.95 4.40
N LEU A 101 9.75 1.92 5.31
CA LEU A 101 9.61 1.64 6.74
C LEU A 101 8.32 0.89 7.07
N GLN A 102 7.21 1.22 6.42
CA GLN A 102 5.93 0.52 6.60
C GLN A 102 5.98 -0.89 6.04
N LYS A 103 6.60 -1.05 4.87
CA LYS A 103 6.84 -2.36 4.27
C LYS A 103 7.72 -3.22 5.17
N GLN A 104 8.83 -2.67 5.67
CA GLN A 104 9.72 -3.37 6.61
C GLN A 104 8.98 -3.78 7.89
N CYS A 105 8.22 -2.87 8.47
CA CYS A 105 7.40 -3.15 9.66
C CYS A 105 6.47 -4.35 9.43
N LEU A 106 5.81 -4.41 8.28
CA LEU A 106 4.90 -5.50 7.94
C LEU A 106 5.65 -6.82 7.68
N TYR A 107 6.81 -6.75 7.01
CA TYR A 107 7.68 -7.90 6.79
C TYR A 107 8.19 -8.48 8.11
N ASP A 108 8.73 -7.62 8.99
CA ASP A 108 9.24 -8.02 10.31
C ASP A 108 8.15 -8.66 11.17
N ALA A 109 6.93 -8.11 11.14
CA ALA A 109 5.78 -8.67 11.83
C ALA A 109 5.42 -10.08 11.32
N ALA A 110 5.50 -10.31 10.02
CA ALA A 110 5.24 -11.62 9.42
C ALA A 110 6.33 -12.64 9.79
N VAL A 111 7.60 -12.24 9.73
CA VAL A 111 8.74 -13.09 10.11
C VAL A 111 8.71 -13.39 11.62
N ALA A 112 8.43 -12.41 12.47
CA ALA A 112 8.28 -12.59 13.93
C ALA A 112 7.13 -13.55 14.29
N ALA A 113 6.08 -13.60 13.44
CA ALA A 113 5.00 -14.56 13.57
C ALA A 113 5.37 -15.99 13.11
N GLY A 114 6.60 -16.21 12.65
CA GLY A 114 7.13 -17.50 12.22
C GLY A 114 6.71 -17.89 10.80
N LEU A 115 6.39 -16.92 9.94
CA LEU A 115 6.11 -17.16 8.53
C LEU A 115 7.42 -17.15 7.73
N ASN A 116 7.58 -18.11 6.80
CA ASN A 116 8.71 -18.15 5.86
C ASN A 116 8.43 -17.24 4.67
N VAL A 117 8.59 -15.93 4.85
CA VAL A 117 8.34 -14.92 3.80
C VAL A 117 9.50 -14.91 2.83
N LYS A 118 9.25 -15.31 1.59
CA LYS A 118 10.25 -15.28 0.51
C LYS A 118 9.96 -14.20 -0.53
N TYR A 119 8.68 -13.86 -0.74
CA TYR A 119 8.27 -12.92 -1.76
C TYR A 119 7.48 -11.78 -1.13
N VAL A 120 7.79 -10.57 -1.57
CA VAL A 120 7.01 -9.37 -1.26
C VAL A 120 6.63 -8.72 -2.58
N LEU A 121 5.33 -8.49 -2.79
CA LEU A 121 4.80 -7.98 -4.04
C LEU A 121 3.95 -6.74 -3.77
N SER A 122 3.85 -5.82 -4.73
CA SER A 122 2.81 -4.80 -4.68
C SER A 122 1.44 -5.43 -4.90
N GLU A 123 0.39 -4.87 -4.28
CA GLU A 123 -0.98 -5.42 -4.38
C GLU A 123 -1.48 -5.39 -5.83
N SER A 124 -1.29 -4.27 -6.54
CA SER A 124 -1.67 -4.13 -7.95
C SER A 124 -0.88 -5.08 -8.87
N PHE A 125 0.44 -5.21 -8.67
CA PHE A 125 1.24 -6.14 -9.46
C PHE A 125 0.79 -7.59 -9.24
N ALA A 126 0.55 -7.98 -7.99
CA ALA A 126 0.02 -9.31 -7.69
C ALA A 126 -1.37 -9.53 -8.31
N ALA A 127 -2.27 -8.53 -8.22
CA ALA A 127 -3.61 -8.62 -8.78
C ALA A 127 -3.60 -8.90 -10.29
N ALA A 128 -2.65 -8.33 -11.04
CA ALA A 128 -2.50 -8.56 -12.48
C ALA A 128 -2.41 -10.05 -12.83
N PHE A 129 -1.66 -10.82 -12.06
CA PHE A 129 -1.49 -12.26 -12.29
C PHE A 129 -2.74 -13.10 -11.94
N SER A 130 -3.78 -12.51 -11.36
CA SER A 130 -5.00 -13.25 -11.05
C SER A 130 -5.76 -13.70 -12.31
N GLN A 131 -5.63 -12.96 -13.41
CA GLN A 131 -6.28 -13.26 -14.67
C GLN A 131 -5.37 -14.13 -15.55
N GLU A 132 -5.92 -15.21 -16.13
CA GLU A 132 -5.17 -16.09 -17.02
C GLU A 132 -4.76 -15.38 -18.31
N SER A 133 -5.61 -14.49 -18.81
CA SER A 133 -5.36 -13.64 -19.97
C SER A 133 -4.13 -12.71 -19.78
N PHE A 134 -3.70 -12.46 -18.54
CA PHE A 134 -2.57 -11.56 -18.28
C PHE A 134 -1.27 -12.04 -18.94
N LEU A 135 -1.00 -13.35 -18.97
CA LEU A 135 0.16 -13.94 -19.65
C LEU A 135 -0.20 -14.59 -21.00
N ALA A 136 -1.49 -14.65 -21.38
CA ALA A 136 -1.92 -15.34 -22.59
C ALA A 136 -2.08 -14.45 -23.83
N GLY A 137 -1.98 -13.12 -23.66
CA GLY A 137 -2.20 -12.14 -24.73
C GLY A 137 -1.04 -11.93 -25.69
N GLU A 138 -1.15 -10.92 -26.54
CA GLU A 138 -0.17 -10.55 -27.54
C GLU A 138 1.20 -10.18 -26.95
N GLU A 139 2.25 -10.35 -27.75
CA GLU A 139 3.60 -9.89 -27.45
C GLU A 139 3.60 -8.36 -27.32
N ASN A 140 4.22 -7.82 -26.25
CA ASN A 140 4.38 -6.39 -25.99
C ASN A 140 3.10 -5.62 -25.63
N ARG A 141 2.55 -5.94 -24.47
CA ARG A 141 1.45 -5.17 -23.85
C ARG A 141 1.97 -4.20 -22.80
N LEU A 142 1.26 -3.09 -22.66
CA LEU A 142 1.41 -2.15 -21.55
C LEU A 142 0.08 -2.01 -20.84
N SER A 143 -0.07 -2.73 -19.73
CA SER A 143 -1.31 -2.82 -18.97
C SER A 143 -1.29 -1.86 -17.78
N LEU A 144 -2.33 -1.04 -17.63
CA LEU A 144 -2.57 -0.32 -16.39
C LEU A 144 -3.41 -1.20 -15.45
N ILE A 145 -2.89 -1.41 -14.27
CA ILE A 145 -3.56 -2.15 -13.20
C ILE A 145 -4.08 -1.14 -12.20
N PHE A 146 -5.38 -1.18 -11.92
CA PHE A 146 -6.06 -0.27 -11.00
C PHE A 146 -6.77 -1.09 -9.93
N ASP A 147 -6.22 -1.12 -8.72
CA ASP A 147 -6.76 -1.89 -7.58
C ASP A 147 -7.31 -0.94 -6.52
N LEU A 148 -8.64 -0.80 -6.47
CA LEU A 148 -9.32 -0.01 -5.45
C LEU A 148 -9.80 -0.92 -4.31
N GLY A 149 -8.96 -1.04 -3.31
CA GLY A 149 -9.21 -1.81 -2.11
C GLY A 149 -10.05 -1.08 -1.05
N GLY A 150 -10.12 -1.67 0.14
CA GLY A 150 -10.85 -1.05 1.26
C GLY A 150 -10.12 0.15 1.88
N ALA A 151 -8.79 0.23 1.81
CA ALA A 151 -7.98 1.26 2.48
C ALA A 151 -7.16 2.11 1.51
N THR A 152 -6.81 1.56 0.35
CA THR A 152 -5.89 2.14 -0.63
C THR A 152 -6.43 1.98 -2.03
N LEU A 153 -6.03 2.89 -2.90
CA LEU A 153 -5.99 2.74 -4.34
C LEU A 153 -4.54 2.49 -4.75
N ASP A 154 -4.29 1.38 -5.41
CA ASP A 154 -2.97 0.98 -5.89
C ASP A 154 -3.00 0.89 -7.42
N ILE A 155 -2.06 1.58 -8.07
CA ILE A 155 -1.98 1.66 -9.54
C ILE A 155 -0.58 1.22 -9.96
N SER A 156 -0.50 0.27 -10.91
CA SER A 156 0.76 -0.15 -11.52
C SER A 156 0.65 -0.13 -13.04
N LEU A 157 1.70 0.32 -13.70
CA LEU A 157 1.88 0.23 -15.14
C LEU A 157 2.85 -0.92 -15.42
N VAL A 158 2.35 -2.00 -16.02
CA VAL A 158 3.09 -3.25 -16.20
C VAL A 158 3.29 -3.51 -17.68
N LYS A 159 4.55 -3.63 -18.10
CA LYS A 159 4.92 -4.04 -19.45
C LYS A 159 5.13 -5.54 -19.49
N ILE A 160 4.52 -6.20 -20.46
CA ILE A 160 4.71 -7.62 -20.75
C ILE A 160 5.30 -7.74 -22.14
N SER A 161 6.40 -8.47 -22.26
CA SER A 161 7.06 -8.78 -23.52
C SER A 161 7.51 -10.23 -23.56
N ARG A 162 7.95 -10.72 -24.71
CA ARG A 162 8.50 -12.07 -24.85
C ARG A 162 9.95 -12.04 -25.31
N GLU A 163 10.74 -12.94 -24.71
CA GLU A 163 12.10 -13.26 -25.18
C GLU A 163 12.18 -14.79 -25.36
N GLY A 164 11.98 -15.26 -26.60
CA GLY A 164 11.85 -16.70 -26.88
C GLY A 164 10.56 -17.28 -26.29
N GLU A 165 10.68 -18.27 -25.41
CA GLU A 165 9.54 -18.89 -24.72
C GLU A 165 9.18 -18.19 -23.41
N ASP A 166 10.05 -17.31 -22.89
CA ASP A 166 9.91 -16.67 -21.60
C ASP A 166 9.12 -15.36 -21.71
N PHE A 167 8.25 -15.12 -20.75
CA PHE A 167 7.66 -13.79 -20.55
C PHE A 167 8.60 -12.92 -19.74
N ILE A 168 8.80 -11.70 -20.20
CA ILE A 168 9.43 -10.63 -19.43
C ILE A 168 8.31 -9.74 -18.92
N VAL A 169 8.18 -9.65 -17.59
CA VAL A 169 7.20 -8.81 -16.91
C VAL A 169 7.94 -7.72 -16.15
N GLU A 170 7.63 -6.48 -16.49
CA GLU A 170 8.30 -5.31 -15.93
C GLU A 170 7.28 -4.33 -15.34
N GLU A 171 7.33 -4.08 -14.03
CA GLU A 171 6.58 -3.00 -13.40
C GLU A 171 7.28 -1.68 -13.72
N MET A 172 6.80 -0.97 -14.77
CA MET A 172 7.41 0.25 -15.30
C MET A 172 7.34 1.40 -14.29
N ALA A 173 6.19 1.56 -13.66
CA ALA A 173 5.93 2.51 -12.60
C ALA A 173 4.78 2.06 -11.74
N SER A 174 4.75 2.54 -10.50
CA SER A 174 3.60 2.38 -9.61
C SER A 174 3.33 3.66 -8.83
N THR A 175 2.07 3.88 -8.51
CA THR A 175 1.57 5.01 -7.72
C THR A 175 0.30 4.61 -6.99
N GLY A 176 -0.20 5.45 -6.10
CA GLY A 176 -1.43 5.14 -5.38
C GLY A 176 -1.86 6.24 -4.44
N LEU A 177 -3.01 6.04 -3.85
CA LEU A 177 -3.60 6.96 -2.89
C LEU A 177 -3.97 6.23 -1.60
N ALA A 178 -3.78 6.88 -0.45
CA ALA A 178 -4.33 6.45 0.82
C ALA A 178 -5.84 6.76 0.86
N TYR A 179 -6.58 6.19 -0.09
CA TYR A 179 -8.02 6.35 -0.28
C TYR A 179 -8.61 5.04 -0.77
N GLY A 180 -9.70 4.59 -0.17
CA GLY A 180 -10.34 3.33 -0.52
C GLY A 180 -11.80 3.27 -0.06
N GLY A 181 -12.38 2.08 -0.12
CA GLY A 181 -13.78 1.85 0.22
C GLY A 181 -14.19 2.39 1.58
N THR A 182 -13.29 2.34 2.58
CA THR A 182 -13.58 2.87 3.92
C THR A 182 -13.66 4.40 3.97
N ASP A 183 -12.99 5.12 3.06
CA ASP A 183 -13.12 6.58 2.98
C ASP A 183 -14.45 6.96 2.34
N ILE A 184 -14.90 6.14 1.39
CA ILE A 184 -16.23 6.28 0.79
C ILE A 184 -17.31 6.04 1.85
N ASP A 185 -17.21 4.96 2.65
CA ASP A 185 -18.17 4.63 3.71
C ASP A 185 -18.26 5.75 4.76
N GLU A 186 -17.11 6.29 5.19
CA GLU A 186 -17.05 7.40 6.13
C GLU A 186 -17.61 8.71 5.51
N GLY A 187 -17.36 8.94 4.22
CA GLY A 187 -17.93 10.05 3.48
C GLY A 187 -19.46 9.95 3.39
N ILE A 188 -20.00 8.78 3.04
CA ILE A 188 -21.44 8.53 3.01
C ILE A 188 -22.06 8.78 4.39
N LEU A 189 -21.43 8.28 5.46
CA LEU A 189 -21.89 8.54 6.81
C LEU A 189 -21.96 10.05 7.09
N ALA A 190 -20.85 10.76 6.87
CA ALA A 190 -20.72 12.15 7.27
C ALA A 190 -21.54 13.12 6.42
N GLU A 191 -21.69 12.85 5.13
CA GLU A 191 -22.21 13.80 4.15
C GLU A 191 -23.64 13.51 3.68
N ILE A 192 -24.05 12.24 3.77
CA ILE A 192 -25.37 11.79 3.33
C ILE A 192 -26.22 11.40 4.56
N ILE A 193 -25.83 10.39 5.30
CA ILE A 193 -26.65 9.77 6.34
C ILE A 193 -26.79 10.68 7.58
N MET A 194 -25.69 11.26 8.07
CA MET A 194 -25.75 12.13 9.26
C MET A 194 -26.59 13.40 9.04
N PRO A 195 -26.52 14.10 7.91
CA PRO A 195 -27.42 15.23 7.64
C PRO A 195 -28.89 14.84 7.54
N GLN A 196 -29.23 13.70 6.94
CA GLN A 196 -30.61 13.21 6.82
C GLN A 196 -31.21 12.86 8.18
N HIS A 197 -30.42 12.45 9.16
CA HIS A 197 -30.83 11.98 10.48
C HIS A 197 -30.25 12.81 11.64
N ALA A 198 -29.96 14.11 11.44
CA ALA A 198 -29.22 14.96 12.38
C ALA A 198 -29.75 14.96 13.81
N GLU A 199 -31.07 15.08 13.99
CA GLU A 199 -31.70 15.08 15.32
C GLU A 199 -31.60 13.71 16.00
N LEU A 200 -31.71 12.60 15.26
CA LEU A 200 -31.51 11.25 15.77
C LEU A 200 -30.11 11.11 16.34
N PHE A 201 -29.08 11.39 15.54
CA PHE A 201 -27.68 11.23 15.96
C PHE A 201 -27.30 12.14 17.12
N LYS A 202 -27.85 13.35 17.17
CA LYS A 202 -27.69 14.25 18.32
C LYS A 202 -28.27 13.63 19.60
N ASN A 203 -29.47 13.03 19.51
CA ASN A 203 -30.13 12.39 20.63
C ASN A 203 -29.38 11.12 21.09
N LEU A 204 -28.88 10.28 20.16
CA LEU A 204 -28.10 9.10 20.48
C LEU A 204 -26.78 9.48 21.17
N THR A 205 -26.09 10.51 20.66
CA THR A 205 -24.86 11.05 21.27
C THR A 205 -25.13 11.58 22.70
N ALA A 206 -26.20 12.31 22.89
CA ALA A 206 -26.62 12.84 24.22
C ALA A 206 -26.92 11.73 25.23
N LYS A 207 -27.37 10.56 24.76
CA LYS A 207 -27.59 9.34 25.57
C LYS A 207 -26.34 8.49 25.76
N GLY A 208 -25.19 8.85 25.14
CA GLY A 208 -23.96 8.08 25.18
C GLY A 208 -24.02 6.77 24.38
N ILE A 209 -24.94 6.67 23.42
CA ILE A 209 -25.08 5.50 22.55
C ILE A 209 -24.08 5.61 21.39
N ASP A 210 -23.21 4.60 21.27
CA ASP A 210 -22.30 4.49 20.13
C ASP A 210 -23.02 3.81 18.95
N TYR A 211 -23.50 4.63 18.04
CA TYR A 211 -24.23 4.21 16.84
C TYR A 211 -23.33 4.04 15.61
N ARG A 212 -22.18 4.72 15.60
CA ARG A 212 -21.37 4.93 14.39
C ARG A 212 -21.04 3.63 13.67
N LYS A 213 -20.68 2.59 14.40
CA LYS A 213 -20.35 1.30 13.80
C LYS A 213 -21.52 0.66 13.09
N LYS A 214 -22.66 0.55 13.77
CA LYS A 214 -23.85 -0.07 13.16
C LYS A 214 -24.23 0.63 11.87
N VAL A 215 -24.17 1.96 11.87
CA VAL A 215 -24.49 2.76 10.68
C VAL A 215 -23.46 2.51 9.57
N ILE A 216 -22.17 2.40 9.87
CA ILE A 216 -21.15 2.03 8.87
C ILE A 216 -21.39 0.62 8.32
N GLU A 217 -21.76 -0.35 9.14
CA GLU A 217 -22.09 -1.71 8.67
C GLU A 217 -23.31 -1.72 7.72
N ILE A 218 -24.33 -0.90 8.02
CA ILE A 218 -25.49 -0.67 7.15
C ILE A 218 -25.06 -0.02 5.83
N ILE A 219 -24.23 1.03 5.88
CA ILE A 219 -23.71 1.72 4.69
C ILE A 219 -22.93 0.76 3.80
N ILE A 220 -22.04 -0.07 4.37
CA ILE A 220 -21.30 -1.09 3.62
C ILE A 220 -22.26 -2.04 2.92
N SER A 221 -23.26 -2.55 3.65
CA SER A 221 -24.27 -3.46 3.09
C SER A 221 -25.07 -2.81 1.96
N MET A 222 -25.55 -1.59 2.15
CA MET A 222 -26.28 -0.85 1.11
C MET A 222 -25.39 -0.56 -0.11
N LYS A 223 -24.16 -0.10 0.10
CA LYS A 223 -23.21 0.17 -0.99
C LYS A 223 -22.88 -1.11 -1.79
N GLU A 224 -22.67 -2.27 -1.13
CA GLU A 224 -22.45 -3.53 -1.82
C GLU A 224 -23.67 -3.91 -2.68
N ARG A 225 -24.90 -3.81 -2.16
CA ARG A 225 -26.13 -4.07 -2.93
C ARG A 225 -26.31 -3.16 -4.13
N LEU A 226 -26.04 -1.83 -3.99
CA LEU A 226 -26.13 -0.88 -5.10
C LEU A 226 -25.32 -1.31 -6.32
N TYR A 227 -24.15 -1.91 -6.11
CA TYR A 227 -23.22 -2.24 -7.20
C TYR A 227 -23.10 -3.72 -7.51
N GLU A 228 -23.35 -4.63 -6.55
CA GLU A 228 -23.35 -6.07 -6.79
C GLU A 228 -24.72 -6.53 -7.33
N ASP A 229 -25.84 -5.95 -6.85
CA ASP A 229 -27.21 -6.29 -7.27
C ASP A 229 -27.78 -5.33 -8.35
N GLU A 230 -26.98 -4.37 -8.81
CA GLU A 230 -27.35 -3.35 -9.82
C GLU A 230 -28.57 -2.49 -9.44
N GLU A 231 -28.78 -2.25 -8.17
CA GLU A 231 -29.82 -1.34 -7.68
C GLU A 231 -29.40 0.14 -7.89
N ASP A 232 -30.34 1.01 -8.27
CA ASP A 232 -30.08 2.45 -8.32
C ASP A 232 -30.20 3.11 -6.95
N GLU A 233 -31.06 2.55 -6.10
CA GLU A 233 -31.35 3.00 -4.75
C GLU A 233 -31.69 1.80 -3.87
N CYS A 234 -31.25 1.82 -2.64
CA CYS A 234 -31.58 0.77 -1.64
C CYS A 234 -31.83 1.40 -0.27
N ASP A 235 -32.58 0.66 0.55
CA ASP A 235 -32.86 0.99 1.93
C ASP A 235 -32.49 -0.15 2.88
N ASP A 236 -32.21 0.21 4.12
CA ASP A 236 -31.94 -0.71 5.22
C ASP A 236 -32.41 -0.10 6.53
N SER A 237 -32.58 -0.89 7.59
CA SER A 237 -33.09 -0.39 8.85
C SER A 237 -32.51 -1.08 10.07
N ASP A 238 -32.29 -0.36 11.15
CA ASP A 238 -31.79 -0.90 12.44
C ASP A 238 -32.31 -0.07 13.62
N THR A 239 -32.24 -0.64 14.81
CA THR A 239 -32.60 0.00 16.08
C THR A 239 -31.38 0.60 16.76
N LEU A 240 -30.47 1.20 16.25
CA LEU A 240 -29.25 1.85 16.75
C LEU A 240 -29.02 1.88 18.28
N GLY A 241 -29.72 1.02 19.05
CA GLY A 241 -29.61 0.90 20.50
C GLY A 241 -30.54 1.77 21.32
N ASP A 242 -31.43 2.58 20.70
CA ASP A 242 -32.43 3.36 21.39
C ASP A 242 -33.84 2.70 21.44
N GLY A 243 -33.97 1.53 20.77
CA GLY A 243 -35.21 0.75 20.72
C GLY A 243 -36.18 1.16 19.60
N ASN A 244 -35.87 2.23 18.84
CA ASN A 244 -36.68 2.65 17.71
C ASN A 244 -36.04 2.17 16.39
N MET A 245 -36.89 1.69 15.48
CA MET A 245 -36.46 1.34 14.13
C MET A 245 -36.18 2.64 13.35
N THR A 246 -35.00 2.74 12.75
CA THR A 246 -34.62 3.82 11.85
C THR A 246 -34.35 3.24 10.48
N GLU A 247 -34.97 3.81 9.46
CA GLU A 247 -34.76 3.47 8.06
C GLU A 247 -33.68 4.39 7.45
N PHE A 248 -32.77 3.83 6.71
CA PHE A 248 -31.71 4.50 5.98
C PHE A 248 -31.87 4.26 4.49
N ARG A 249 -31.56 5.26 3.69
CA ARG A 249 -31.64 5.18 2.24
C ARG A 249 -30.35 5.67 1.64
N LEU A 250 -29.90 5.01 0.57
CA LEU A 250 -28.70 5.34 -0.17
C LEU A 250 -28.92 5.10 -1.66
N SER A 251 -28.50 6.03 -2.51
CA SER A 251 -28.51 5.92 -3.96
C SER A 251 -27.12 5.91 -4.55
N ARG A 252 -26.99 5.48 -5.82
CA ARG A 252 -25.72 5.62 -6.58
C ARG A 252 -25.32 7.09 -6.73
N GLU A 253 -26.29 8.00 -6.87
CA GLU A 253 -26.04 9.43 -6.97
C GLU A 253 -25.41 9.98 -5.68
N ASP A 254 -25.87 9.54 -4.51
CA ASP A 254 -25.26 9.89 -3.22
C ASP A 254 -23.79 9.48 -3.13
N VAL A 255 -23.46 8.26 -3.60
CA VAL A 255 -22.08 7.78 -3.66
C VAL A 255 -21.22 8.65 -4.59
N VAL A 256 -21.72 8.98 -5.76
CA VAL A 256 -21.05 9.87 -6.72
C VAL A 256 -20.82 11.26 -6.12
N GLN A 257 -21.82 11.82 -5.44
CA GLN A 257 -21.71 13.11 -4.74
C GLN A 257 -20.57 13.11 -3.71
N VAL A 258 -20.42 12.03 -2.95
CA VAL A 258 -19.31 11.89 -1.99
C VAL A 258 -17.95 11.84 -2.71
N LEU A 259 -17.84 11.09 -3.80
CA LEU A 259 -16.59 10.98 -4.58
C LEU A 259 -16.20 12.33 -5.18
N GLU A 260 -17.15 13.07 -5.74
CA GLU A 260 -16.90 14.39 -6.30
C GLU A 260 -16.48 15.40 -5.22
N LYS A 261 -17.16 15.39 -4.07
CA LYS A 261 -16.82 16.28 -2.94
C LYS A 261 -15.44 15.97 -2.36
N HIS A 262 -15.02 14.73 -2.40
CA HIS A 262 -13.66 14.32 -2.01
C HIS A 262 -12.60 14.66 -3.06
N GLY A 263 -13.00 15.20 -4.23
CA GLY A 263 -12.08 15.51 -5.33
C GLY A 263 -11.35 14.27 -5.87
N VAL A 264 -12.03 13.13 -5.90
CA VAL A 264 -11.39 11.84 -6.21
C VAL A 264 -10.87 11.83 -7.64
N LYS A 265 -11.60 12.41 -8.58
CA LYS A 265 -11.19 12.52 -9.99
C LYS A 265 -9.87 13.26 -10.13
N GLU A 266 -9.78 14.47 -9.58
CA GLU A 266 -8.59 15.31 -9.67
C GLU A 266 -7.37 14.63 -9.04
N ARG A 267 -7.57 13.96 -7.91
CA ARG A 267 -6.50 13.22 -7.22
C ARG A 267 -5.99 12.05 -8.05
N ILE A 268 -6.90 11.28 -8.67
CA ILE A 268 -6.52 10.15 -9.52
C ILE A 268 -5.81 10.65 -10.78
N PHE A 269 -6.34 11.69 -11.45
CA PHE A 269 -5.71 12.26 -12.64
C PHE A 269 -4.32 12.78 -12.32
N THR A 270 -4.15 13.49 -11.21
CA THR A 270 -2.84 13.98 -10.77
C THR A 270 -1.82 12.85 -10.63
N VAL A 271 -2.16 11.75 -9.92
CA VAL A 271 -1.18 10.66 -9.73
C VAL A 271 -0.92 9.88 -11.01
N LEU A 272 -1.89 9.78 -11.92
CA LEU A 272 -1.68 9.19 -13.24
C LEU A 272 -0.78 10.07 -14.11
N GLU A 273 -1.03 11.38 -14.17
CA GLU A 273 -0.19 12.34 -14.92
C GLU A 273 1.25 12.32 -14.39
N GLU A 274 1.45 12.42 -13.06
CA GLU A 274 2.77 12.32 -12.44
C GLU A 274 3.47 10.98 -12.73
N MET A 275 2.72 9.89 -12.83
CA MET A 275 3.26 8.58 -13.19
C MET A 275 3.82 8.60 -14.62
N PHE A 276 3.06 9.10 -15.62
CA PHE A 276 3.51 9.20 -17.01
C PHE A 276 4.64 10.21 -17.17
N GLU A 277 4.59 11.37 -16.51
CA GLU A 277 5.69 12.34 -16.53
C GLU A 277 7.02 11.76 -16.02
N SER A 278 6.96 10.75 -15.16
CA SER A 278 8.15 10.05 -14.67
C SER A 278 8.75 9.04 -15.66
N LEU A 279 8.06 8.79 -16.77
CA LEU A 279 8.41 7.81 -17.82
C LEU A 279 8.58 8.54 -19.17
N PRO A 280 9.76 9.12 -19.45
CA PRO A 280 9.94 10.03 -20.60
C PRO A 280 9.70 9.38 -21.96
N ASP A 281 9.78 8.05 -22.05
CA ASP A 281 9.63 7.28 -23.29
C ASP A 281 8.26 6.59 -23.41
N ILE A 282 7.32 6.86 -22.48
CA ILE A 282 6.00 6.24 -22.42
C ILE A 282 4.95 7.33 -22.20
N ILE A 283 3.94 7.33 -23.05
CA ILE A 283 2.78 8.22 -22.93
C ILE A 283 1.51 7.39 -22.64
N LYS A 284 0.44 8.05 -22.21
CA LYS A 284 -0.81 7.35 -21.86
C LYS A 284 -1.45 6.61 -23.04
N GLU A 285 -1.20 7.07 -24.27
CA GLU A 285 -1.66 6.46 -25.51
C GLU A 285 -0.95 5.13 -25.83
N ASP A 286 0.18 4.82 -25.17
CA ASP A 286 0.87 3.53 -25.29
C ASP A 286 0.21 2.43 -24.44
N VAL A 287 -0.71 2.79 -23.53
CA VAL A 287 -1.43 1.83 -22.70
C VAL A 287 -2.37 1.00 -23.58
N THR A 288 -2.18 -0.31 -23.56
CA THR A 288 -2.93 -1.24 -24.40
C THR A 288 -4.21 -1.74 -23.74
N ASP A 289 -4.20 -1.88 -22.43
CA ASP A 289 -5.37 -2.32 -21.66
C ASP A 289 -5.36 -1.76 -20.24
N VAL A 290 -6.56 -1.58 -19.67
CA VAL A 290 -6.77 -1.16 -18.30
C VAL A 290 -7.53 -2.26 -17.56
N ARG A 291 -6.97 -2.72 -16.43
CA ARG A 291 -7.54 -3.81 -15.62
C ARG A 291 -7.90 -3.32 -14.24
N LEU A 292 -9.15 -3.52 -13.86
CA LEU A 292 -9.68 -3.09 -12.58
C LEU A 292 -9.75 -4.26 -11.60
N PHE A 293 -9.35 -3.99 -10.35
CA PHE A 293 -9.37 -4.92 -9.24
C PHE A 293 -9.85 -4.25 -7.97
N GLY A 294 -10.10 -5.06 -6.94
CA GLY A 294 -10.61 -4.58 -5.66
C GLY A 294 -12.13 -4.33 -5.66
N GLY A 295 -12.75 -4.43 -4.49
CA GLY A 295 -14.21 -4.27 -4.35
C GLY A 295 -14.73 -2.87 -4.73
N GLY A 296 -13.88 -1.83 -4.65
CA GLY A 296 -14.23 -0.47 -5.06
C GLY A 296 -14.40 -0.32 -6.58
N SER A 297 -13.81 -1.21 -7.37
CA SER A 297 -13.90 -1.18 -8.83
C SER A 297 -15.29 -1.52 -9.38
N TYR A 298 -16.18 -2.08 -8.56
CA TYR A 298 -17.60 -2.24 -8.93
C TYR A 298 -18.35 -0.91 -9.02
N ILE A 299 -17.82 0.17 -8.39
CA ILE A 299 -18.42 1.51 -8.46
C ILE A 299 -18.17 2.07 -9.88
N ASP A 300 -19.21 2.16 -10.68
CA ASP A 300 -19.16 2.54 -12.11
C ASP A 300 -18.60 3.95 -12.40
N TYR A 301 -18.42 4.75 -11.36
CA TYR A 301 -17.69 6.01 -11.41
C TYR A 301 -16.23 5.83 -11.88
N PHE A 302 -15.53 4.80 -11.39
CA PHE A 302 -14.11 4.60 -11.69
C PHE A 302 -13.84 4.15 -13.13
N PRO A 303 -14.55 3.16 -13.71
CA PRO A 303 -14.44 2.85 -15.14
C PRO A 303 -14.70 4.07 -16.02
N LYS A 304 -15.75 4.87 -15.73
CA LYS A 304 -16.06 6.09 -16.47
C LYS A 304 -14.94 7.12 -16.39
N LEU A 305 -14.36 7.32 -15.21
CA LEU A 305 -13.24 8.22 -14.96
C LEU A 305 -11.99 7.78 -15.77
N LEU A 306 -11.67 6.49 -15.75
CA LEU A 306 -10.53 5.96 -16.50
C LEU A 306 -10.77 6.02 -18.01
N THR A 307 -12.01 5.80 -18.48
CA THR A 307 -12.40 6.02 -19.87
C THR A 307 -12.20 7.48 -20.30
N GLU A 308 -12.50 8.44 -19.43
CA GLU A 308 -12.24 9.85 -19.70
C GLU A 308 -10.73 10.15 -19.81
N PHE A 309 -9.90 9.50 -19.00
CA PHE A 309 -8.45 9.73 -19.01
C PHE A 309 -7.74 9.09 -20.20
N PHE A 310 -8.04 7.82 -20.50
CA PHE A 310 -7.34 7.01 -21.49
C PHE A 310 -8.06 6.95 -22.86
N GLY A 311 -9.37 7.19 -22.92
CA GLY A 311 -10.22 6.89 -24.06
C GLY A 311 -10.92 5.53 -23.93
N ALA A 312 -12.02 5.34 -24.66
CA ALA A 312 -12.83 4.13 -24.57
C ALA A 312 -12.15 2.88 -25.17
N GLU A 313 -11.16 3.08 -26.04
CA GLU A 313 -10.51 2.02 -26.82
C GLU A 313 -9.60 1.13 -25.96
N VAL A 314 -9.24 1.58 -24.75
CA VAL A 314 -8.28 0.92 -23.85
C VAL A 314 -8.96 -0.04 -22.89
N PHE A 315 -10.28 -0.01 -22.84
CA PHE A 315 -11.07 -0.97 -22.09
C PHE A 315 -11.45 -2.13 -23.00
N ASP A 316 -10.77 -3.25 -22.80
CA ASP A 316 -11.26 -4.51 -23.37
C ASP A 316 -12.45 -4.97 -22.54
N TYR A 317 -13.65 -4.47 -22.92
CA TYR A 317 -14.90 -4.81 -22.24
C TYR A 317 -15.25 -6.31 -22.32
N GLU A 318 -14.64 -7.07 -23.23
CA GLU A 318 -14.82 -8.52 -23.29
C GLU A 318 -14.12 -9.23 -22.13
N ASP A 319 -12.99 -8.68 -21.64
CA ASP A 319 -12.29 -9.19 -20.44
C ASP A 319 -12.77 -8.51 -19.13
N PHE A 320 -13.39 -7.33 -19.23
CA PHE A 320 -13.96 -6.58 -18.11
C PHE A 320 -15.46 -6.35 -18.34
N ASP A 321 -16.23 -7.42 -18.40
CA ASP A 321 -17.64 -7.35 -18.10
C ASP A 321 -17.82 -7.45 -16.58
N PRO A 322 -18.21 -6.38 -15.88
CA PRO A 322 -18.60 -6.48 -14.48
C PRO A 322 -19.79 -7.44 -14.30
N THR A 323 -20.50 -7.79 -15.41
CA THR A 323 -21.53 -8.81 -15.45
C THR A 323 -20.99 -10.22 -15.75
N ALA A 324 -19.82 -10.33 -16.41
CA ALA A 324 -19.15 -11.61 -16.69
C ALA A 324 -18.21 -12.08 -15.55
N LEU A 325 -17.85 -11.19 -14.62
CA LEU A 325 -17.34 -11.63 -13.32
C LEU A 325 -18.44 -12.50 -12.74
N ASP A 326 -18.18 -13.80 -12.62
CA ASP A 326 -19.15 -14.76 -12.06
C ASP A 326 -19.63 -14.23 -10.71
N ARG A 327 -20.81 -13.56 -10.73
CA ARG A 327 -21.43 -12.93 -9.56
C ARG A 327 -21.75 -13.94 -8.47
N ASN A 328 -21.80 -15.21 -8.82
CA ASN A 328 -21.90 -16.30 -7.87
C ASN A 328 -20.60 -16.52 -7.10
N ASP A 329 -19.45 -15.94 -7.58
CA ASP A 329 -18.19 -15.91 -6.87
C ASP A 329 -17.75 -14.44 -6.60
N GLY A 330 -18.61 -13.67 -5.91
CA GLY A 330 -18.38 -12.28 -5.47
C GLY A 330 -17.09 -12.06 -4.65
N ASN A 331 -16.24 -13.09 -4.58
CA ASN A 331 -14.91 -13.07 -4.00
C ASN A 331 -13.79 -12.89 -5.04
N GLN A 332 -14.02 -12.99 -6.35
CA GLN A 332 -12.92 -12.98 -7.33
C GLN A 332 -12.10 -11.69 -7.27
N LEU A 333 -12.72 -10.52 -7.31
CA LEU A 333 -11.99 -9.25 -7.16
C LEU A 333 -11.39 -9.09 -5.76
N LYS A 334 -12.11 -9.51 -4.72
CA LYS A 334 -11.63 -9.47 -3.32
C LYS A 334 -10.46 -10.44 -3.07
N THR A 335 -10.29 -11.47 -3.89
CA THR A 335 -9.22 -12.49 -3.76
C THR A 335 -8.14 -12.39 -4.84
N ALA A 336 -8.31 -11.50 -5.82
CA ALA A 336 -7.42 -11.34 -6.96
C ALA A 336 -5.94 -11.23 -6.55
N VAL A 337 -5.64 -10.35 -5.60
CA VAL A 337 -4.27 -10.14 -5.09
C VAL A 337 -3.64 -11.45 -4.59
N ALA A 338 -4.39 -12.23 -3.79
CA ALA A 338 -3.86 -13.49 -3.24
C ALA A 338 -3.74 -14.58 -4.30
N ALA A 339 -4.72 -14.70 -5.20
CA ALA A 339 -4.67 -15.65 -6.31
C ALA A 339 -3.53 -15.32 -7.27
N GLY A 340 -3.37 -14.05 -7.58
CA GLY A 340 -2.30 -13.55 -8.43
C GLY A 340 -0.91 -13.77 -7.84
N ALA A 341 -0.74 -13.54 -6.54
CA ALA A 341 0.53 -13.83 -5.86
C ALA A 341 0.91 -15.33 -5.97
N VAL A 342 -0.05 -16.25 -5.82
CA VAL A 342 0.20 -17.68 -6.00
C VAL A 342 0.59 -18.01 -7.44
N ARG A 343 -0.11 -17.45 -8.44
CA ARG A 343 0.22 -17.66 -9.86
C ARG A 343 1.58 -17.10 -10.21
N TYR A 344 1.92 -15.91 -9.70
CA TYR A 344 3.23 -15.30 -9.87
C TYR A 344 4.35 -16.21 -9.36
N ILE A 345 4.24 -16.71 -8.11
CA ILE A 345 5.24 -17.62 -7.52
C ILE A 345 5.38 -18.86 -8.40
N THR A 346 4.26 -19.47 -8.78
CA THR A 346 4.26 -20.69 -9.60
C THR A 346 4.93 -20.45 -10.95
N ALA A 347 4.64 -19.34 -11.62
CA ALA A 347 5.25 -19.00 -12.90
C ALA A 347 6.76 -18.73 -12.76
N LYS A 348 7.18 -18.06 -11.69
CA LYS A 348 8.58 -17.76 -11.39
C LYS A 348 9.36 -19.04 -11.06
N GLU A 349 8.83 -19.93 -10.24
CA GLU A 349 9.47 -21.20 -9.89
C GLU A 349 9.58 -22.15 -11.09
N ASN A 350 8.61 -22.14 -11.98
CA ASN A 350 8.66 -22.92 -13.24
C ASN A 350 9.62 -22.30 -14.27
N GLY A 351 10.16 -21.11 -14.03
CA GLY A 351 11.04 -20.42 -14.96
C GLY A 351 10.32 -19.81 -16.18
N ASN A 352 9.00 -19.69 -16.14
CA ASN A 352 8.18 -19.19 -17.26
C ASN A 352 8.15 -17.67 -17.36
N ILE A 353 8.61 -16.96 -16.32
CA ILE A 353 8.65 -15.50 -16.28
C ILE A 353 9.99 -14.99 -15.79
N LYS A 354 10.44 -13.90 -16.39
CA LYS A 354 11.55 -13.07 -15.93
C LYS A 354 11.01 -11.73 -15.50
N VAL A 355 11.21 -11.36 -14.24
CA VAL A 355 10.68 -10.12 -13.68
C VAL A 355 11.77 -9.06 -13.59
N ILE A 356 11.45 -7.86 -14.04
CA ILE A 356 12.29 -6.67 -13.91
C ILE A 356 11.63 -5.73 -12.92
N ASN A 357 12.26 -5.54 -11.76
CA ASN A 357 11.79 -4.64 -10.73
C ASN A 357 12.40 -3.25 -10.87
N ARG A 358 11.60 -2.21 -10.59
CA ARG A 358 12.05 -0.81 -10.57
C ARG A 358 11.84 -0.19 -9.19
N ILE A 359 12.59 0.87 -8.92
CA ILE A 359 12.50 1.65 -7.68
C ILE A 359 11.28 2.57 -7.79
N PRO A 360 10.24 2.43 -6.92
CA PRO A 360 8.99 3.15 -7.10
C PRO A 360 9.03 4.60 -6.59
N PHE A 361 10.10 5.05 -5.94
CA PHE A 361 10.22 6.36 -5.30
C PHE A 361 11.52 7.07 -5.66
N HIS A 362 11.55 8.38 -5.43
CA HIS A 362 12.78 9.16 -5.40
C HIS A 362 13.45 9.03 -4.04
N LEU A 363 14.77 8.91 -4.04
CA LEU A 363 15.57 8.86 -2.82
C LEU A 363 16.45 10.11 -2.71
N GLY A 364 16.55 10.66 -1.52
CA GLY A 364 17.34 11.86 -1.30
C GLY A 364 17.76 12.04 0.14
N ILE A 365 18.48 13.12 0.36
CA ILE A 365 19.00 13.55 1.67
C ILE A 365 18.42 14.90 2.07
N LYS A 366 18.22 15.07 3.36
CA LYS A 366 17.84 16.36 3.93
C LYS A 366 19.10 17.17 4.22
N ASN A 367 19.10 18.41 3.74
CA ASN A 367 20.13 19.40 4.02
C ASN A 367 19.48 20.71 4.46
N ASN A 368 19.66 21.09 5.72
CA ASN A 368 18.96 22.22 6.33
C ASN A 368 17.44 22.12 6.09
N ASN A 369 16.84 23.12 5.46
CA ASN A 369 15.42 23.11 5.09
C ASN A 369 15.19 22.73 3.61
N ARG A 370 16.03 21.87 3.03
CA ARG A 370 15.89 21.42 1.64
C ARG A 370 16.05 19.92 1.53
N PHE A 371 15.25 19.33 0.66
CA PHE A 371 15.44 17.98 0.18
C PHE A 371 16.27 18.01 -1.09
N LYS A 372 17.32 17.19 -1.15
CA LYS A 372 18.15 17.00 -2.34
C LYS A 372 17.97 15.58 -2.84
N ARG A 373 17.25 15.44 -3.95
CA ARG A 373 17.05 14.16 -4.63
C ARG A 373 18.38 13.67 -5.19
N ILE A 374 18.72 12.42 -4.92
CA ILE A 374 19.97 11.79 -5.35
C ILE A 374 19.77 10.54 -6.20
N LEU A 375 18.62 9.89 -6.09
CA LEU A 375 18.23 8.78 -6.94
C LEU A 375 16.81 8.99 -7.44
N ASP A 376 16.61 8.83 -8.74
CA ASP A 376 15.31 8.96 -9.38
C ASP A 376 14.53 7.64 -9.31
N ARG A 377 13.20 7.74 -9.17
CA ARG A 377 12.29 6.60 -9.28
C ARG A 377 12.34 5.96 -10.67
N ASN A 378 11.76 4.79 -10.82
CA ASN A 378 11.63 3.99 -12.03
C ASN A 378 12.96 3.47 -12.61
N ARG A 379 14.04 3.49 -11.83
CA ARG A 379 15.30 2.85 -12.21
C ARG A 379 15.27 1.37 -11.87
N VAL A 380 15.84 0.55 -12.75
CA VAL A 380 15.91 -0.91 -12.58
C VAL A 380 16.85 -1.27 -11.42
N TRP A 381 16.45 -2.23 -10.58
CA TRP A 381 17.31 -2.78 -9.53
C TRP A 381 18.60 -3.40 -10.10
N GLY A 382 19.63 -3.45 -9.29
CA GLY A 382 20.92 -4.05 -9.69
C GLY A 382 21.79 -3.16 -10.57
N ASN A 383 21.17 -2.36 -11.45
CA ASN A 383 21.88 -1.44 -12.33
C ASN A 383 21.79 0.02 -11.88
N SER A 384 21.04 0.30 -10.80
CA SER A 384 20.76 1.64 -10.37
C SER A 384 21.65 2.06 -9.22
N ASN A 385 22.45 3.09 -9.46
CA ASN A 385 23.24 3.75 -8.41
C ASN A 385 23.23 5.27 -8.64
N THR A 386 23.53 6.00 -7.57
CA THR A 386 23.54 7.46 -7.61
C THR A 386 24.78 8.05 -8.31
N GLY A 387 25.79 7.22 -8.64
CA GLY A 387 27.13 7.72 -8.76
C GLY A 387 27.63 8.24 -7.40
N TRP A 388 28.84 8.79 -7.36
CA TRP A 388 29.36 9.41 -6.16
C TRP A 388 28.83 10.83 -6.00
N VAL A 389 28.01 11.06 -4.95
CA VAL A 389 27.44 12.36 -4.62
C VAL A 389 28.29 13.00 -3.53
N LYS A 390 28.92 14.13 -3.85
CA LYS A 390 29.66 14.92 -2.86
C LYS A 390 28.69 15.51 -1.84
N LEU A 391 28.96 15.22 -0.57
CA LEU A 391 28.27 15.82 0.56
C LEU A 391 28.99 17.08 0.99
N ASN A 392 28.24 18.11 1.34
CA ASN A 392 28.82 19.29 1.99
C ASN A 392 28.91 19.07 3.51
N ASN A 393 29.77 19.83 4.18
CA ASN A 393 29.99 19.66 5.61
C ASN A 393 28.72 19.90 6.47
N GLN A 394 27.73 20.65 5.95
CA GLN A 394 26.47 20.89 6.65
C GLN A 394 25.53 19.68 6.55
N GLU A 395 25.62 18.89 5.48
CA GLU A 395 24.84 17.65 5.30
C GLU A 395 25.29 16.56 6.30
N VAL A 396 26.50 16.66 6.81
CA VAL A 396 27.14 15.67 7.70
C VAL A 396 27.20 16.12 9.16
N GLN A 397 27.14 17.43 9.43
CA GLN A 397 27.43 17.97 10.77
C GLN A 397 26.21 18.23 11.66
N GLN A 398 25.01 18.31 11.09
CA GLN A 398 23.85 18.81 11.85
C GLN A 398 23.39 17.91 13.00
N ASP A 399 23.62 16.60 12.92
CA ASP A 399 23.12 15.63 13.92
C ASP A 399 24.21 14.66 14.42
N GLY A 400 25.43 15.12 14.59
CA GLY A 400 26.50 14.30 15.17
C GLY A 400 27.04 13.22 14.21
N PHE A 401 27.29 13.60 12.95
CA PHE A 401 27.81 12.71 11.90
C PHE A 401 26.77 11.73 11.33
N VAL A 402 25.57 12.23 11.10
CA VAL A 402 24.46 11.44 10.58
C VAL A 402 24.01 12.01 9.23
N ILE A 403 23.76 11.12 8.26
CA ILE A 403 23.11 11.44 7.00
C ILE A 403 21.69 10.87 7.07
N ASN A 404 20.69 11.75 7.02
CA ASN A 404 19.29 11.32 7.03
C ASN A 404 18.81 11.08 5.61
N LEU A 405 18.26 9.88 5.36
CA LEU A 405 17.67 9.47 4.10
C LEU A 405 16.16 9.65 4.12
N TYR A 406 15.64 10.13 3.01
CA TYR A 406 14.20 10.34 2.79
C TYR A 406 13.79 9.80 1.43
N GLN A 407 12.58 9.30 1.34
CA GLN A 407 11.92 8.93 0.09
C GLN A 407 10.73 9.85 -0.20
N THR A 408 10.37 9.97 -1.47
CA THR A 408 9.14 10.63 -1.90
C THR A 408 8.61 10.00 -3.18
N PHE A 409 7.30 9.86 -3.26
CA PHE A 409 6.60 9.44 -4.46
C PHE A 409 6.22 10.63 -5.34
N ALA A 410 6.22 11.84 -4.78
CA ALA A 410 5.88 13.06 -5.51
C ALA A 410 6.95 13.41 -6.55
N ASN A 411 6.51 13.88 -7.70
CA ASN A 411 7.40 14.40 -8.73
C ASN A 411 7.90 15.78 -8.31
N MET A 412 9.12 15.84 -7.79
CA MET A 412 9.74 17.05 -7.24
C MET A 412 10.96 17.45 -8.05
N PRO A 413 11.28 18.76 -8.15
CA PRO A 413 12.60 19.23 -8.60
C PRO A 413 13.74 18.58 -7.82
N LYS A 414 14.94 18.54 -8.40
CA LYS A 414 16.11 17.89 -7.79
C LYS A 414 16.48 18.45 -6.41
N ILE A 415 16.17 19.72 -6.16
CA ILE A 415 16.34 20.38 -4.86
C ILE A 415 15.11 21.22 -4.59
N VAL A 416 14.41 20.93 -3.50
CA VAL A 416 13.21 21.66 -3.07
C VAL A 416 13.31 22.11 -1.62
N PRO A 417 12.69 23.24 -1.23
CA PRO A 417 12.47 23.55 0.18
C PRO A 417 11.64 22.44 0.82
N LEU A 418 11.94 22.14 2.09
CA LEU A 418 11.12 21.23 2.87
C LEU A 418 9.80 21.93 3.21
N THR A 419 8.71 21.33 2.80
CA THR A 419 7.36 21.66 3.24
C THR A 419 6.90 20.56 4.20
N ASP A 420 6.17 20.93 5.25
CA ASP A 420 5.60 19.96 6.22
C ASP A 420 4.32 19.31 5.66
N ASP A 421 4.23 19.13 4.35
CA ASP A 421 3.06 18.57 3.65
C ASP A 421 2.99 17.03 3.66
N GLY A 422 3.94 16.38 4.32
CA GLY A 422 4.00 14.92 4.39
C GLY A 422 4.52 14.23 3.12
N SER A 423 4.93 14.97 2.10
CA SER A 423 5.46 14.42 0.84
C SER A 423 6.82 13.72 0.99
N LEU A 424 7.57 14.05 2.05
CA LEU A 424 8.85 13.43 2.36
C LEU A 424 8.72 12.44 3.51
N ILE A 425 9.09 11.20 3.26
CA ILE A 425 9.03 10.11 4.21
C ILE A 425 10.46 9.79 4.67
N TYR A 426 10.70 9.87 5.99
CA TYR A 426 11.98 9.49 6.56
C TYR A 426 12.19 7.98 6.44
N MET A 427 13.33 7.54 5.90
CA MET A 427 13.68 6.14 5.73
C MET A 427 14.65 5.62 6.78
N GLY A 428 15.51 6.49 7.28
CA GLY A 428 16.55 6.09 8.21
C GLY A 428 17.75 7.00 8.17
N LYS A 429 18.79 6.60 8.90
CA LYS A 429 20.03 7.38 9.01
C LYS A 429 21.28 6.53 8.80
N ILE A 430 22.26 7.10 8.13
CA ILE A 430 23.62 6.57 8.06
C ILE A 430 24.41 7.25 9.17
N SER A 431 24.85 6.52 10.18
CA SER A 431 25.70 7.02 11.24
C SER A 431 27.16 6.83 10.86
N LEU A 432 27.93 7.91 10.85
CA LEU A 432 29.37 7.89 10.63
C LEU A 432 30.09 7.66 11.97
N GLU A 433 31.00 6.72 12.03
CA GLU A 433 31.80 6.49 13.23
C GLU A 433 32.75 7.66 13.47
N LYS A 434 32.71 8.20 14.70
CA LYS A 434 33.54 9.33 15.11
C LYS A 434 35.03 8.95 15.02
N GLY A 435 35.78 9.65 14.18
CA GLY A 435 37.22 9.44 14.03
C GLY A 435 37.66 8.66 12.77
N LEU A 436 36.71 7.99 12.07
CA LEU A 436 36.99 7.33 10.78
C LEU A 436 37.10 8.32 9.61
N TYR A 437 36.38 9.46 9.71
CA TYR A 437 36.33 10.46 8.65
C TYR A 437 36.90 11.79 9.13
N ASP A 438 37.76 12.39 8.28
CA ASP A 438 38.28 13.75 8.46
C ASP A 438 37.29 14.74 7.86
N LEU A 439 36.50 15.42 8.71
CA LEU A 439 35.47 16.36 8.26
C LEU A 439 36.00 17.58 7.50
N GLN A 440 37.30 17.79 7.48
CA GLN A 440 37.91 18.82 6.65
C GLN A 440 38.04 18.40 5.19
N LYS A 441 37.86 17.12 4.92
CA LYS A 441 37.91 16.54 3.56
C LYS A 441 36.50 16.22 3.04
N PRO A 442 36.30 16.31 1.73
CA PRO A 442 35.03 15.92 1.13
C PRO A 442 34.65 14.47 1.43
N ILE A 443 33.41 14.26 1.85
CA ILE A 443 32.79 12.93 1.97
C ILE A 443 31.89 12.73 0.77
N PHE A 444 31.93 11.53 0.19
CA PHE A 444 31.10 11.13 -0.93
C PHE A 444 30.19 9.99 -0.52
N LEU A 445 28.94 10.08 -0.92
CA LEU A 445 27.90 9.07 -0.74
C LEU A 445 27.56 8.46 -2.10
N LYS A 446 27.46 7.15 -2.17
CA LYS A 446 26.88 6.42 -3.28
C LYS A 446 25.81 5.50 -2.72
N LEU A 447 24.59 5.60 -3.24
CA LEU A 447 23.51 4.68 -2.93
C LEU A 447 23.33 3.71 -4.10
N PHE A 448 23.08 2.47 -3.77
CA PHE A 448 22.97 1.39 -4.72
C PHE A 448 21.88 0.42 -4.27
N PHE A 449 21.00 0.03 -5.21
CA PHE A 449 20.08 -1.08 -5.01
C PHE A 449 20.64 -2.31 -5.68
N ASP A 450 20.78 -3.37 -4.90
CA ASP A 450 21.24 -4.66 -5.44
C ASP A 450 20.12 -5.37 -6.24
N ASN A 451 20.42 -6.55 -6.78
CA ASN A 451 19.45 -7.34 -7.55
C ASN A 451 18.32 -7.91 -6.71
N GLN A 452 18.42 -7.82 -5.38
CA GLN A 452 17.40 -8.26 -4.43
C GLN A 452 16.56 -7.08 -3.91
N GLY A 453 16.89 -5.84 -4.34
CA GLY A 453 16.22 -4.62 -3.91
C GLY A 453 16.71 -4.12 -2.55
N GLU A 454 17.83 -4.65 -2.03
CA GLU A 454 18.44 -4.11 -0.83
C GLU A 454 19.17 -2.79 -1.13
N LEU A 455 18.91 -1.77 -0.32
CA LEU A 455 19.62 -0.50 -0.41
C LEU A 455 20.97 -0.60 0.31
N GLU A 456 22.05 -0.41 -0.42
CA GLU A 456 23.40 -0.27 0.11
C GLU A 456 23.85 1.20 0.06
N ALA A 457 24.46 1.67 1.12
CA ALA A 457 25.10 2.98 1.18
C ALA A 457 26.62 2.81 1.26
N HIS A 458 27.31 3.34 0.28
CA HIS A 458 28.77 3.38 0.23
C HIS A 458 29.24 4.79 0.55
N LEU A 459 30.15 4.89 1.50
CA LEU A 459 30.78 6.17 1.87
C LEU A 459 32.26 6.14 1.52
N ALA A 460 32.73 7.22 0.93
CA ALA A 460 34.13 7.38 0.57
C ALA A 460 34.62 8.76 0.96
N GLN A 461 35.90 8.87 1.28
CA GLN A 461 36.59 10.12 1.49
C GLN A 461 37.69 10.29 0.45
N ALA A 462 37.76 11.46 -0.19
CA ALA A 462 38.82 11.73 -1.14
C ALA A 462 40.16 11.90 -0.43
N LYS A 463 41.18 11.16 -0.82
CA LYS A 463 42.57 11.55 -0.64
C LYS A 463 42.93 12.52 -1.76
N LEU A 464 43.27 13.73 -1.40
CA LEU A 464 43.88 14.66 -2.34
C LEU A 464 45.26 14.11 -2.75
N VAL A 465 45.28 13.45 -3.90
CA VAL A 465 46.52 13.16 -4.61
C VAL A 465 46.34 13.77 -6.00
N ASP A 466 47.04 14.85 -6.25
CA ASP A 466 47.23 15.55 -7.53
C ASP A 466 46.03 15.59 -8.49
N GLU A 467 45.44 16.76 -8.65
CA GLU A 467 44.48 17.22 -9.66
C GLU A 467 43.34 16.29 -10.15
N GLU A 468 43.43 14.96 -9.96
CA GLU A 468 42.36 14.00 -10.16
C GLU A 468 41.85 13.51 -8.80
N ASN A 469 40.58 13.84 -8.46
CA ASN A 469 39.87 13.36 -7.26
C ASN A 469 39.74 11.82 -7.30
N GLN A 470 40.79 11.08 -6.99
CA GLN A 470 40.70 9.63 -6.81
C GLN A 470 40.06 9.33 -5.45
N ILE A 471 38.94 8.61 -5.47
CA ILE A 471 38.25 8.14 -4.28
C ILE A 471 39.00 6.91 -3.76
N VAL A 472 39.63 7.02 -2.60
CA VAL A 472 40.36 5.93 -1.94
C VAL A 472 39.77 5.73 -0.55
N ASP A 473 39.50 4.49 -0.20
CA ASP A 473 38.84 3.98 1.01
C ASP A 473 37.32 4.11 1.01
N VAL A 474 36.66 2.97 0.86
CA VAL A 474 35.23 2.82 0.87
C VAL A 474 34.83 2.00 2.09
N GLU A 475 34.13 2.62 3.04
CA GLU A 475 33.39 1.87 4.05
C GLU A 475 32.01 1.57 3.51
N VAL A 476 31.68 0.28 3.39
CA VAL A 476 30.32 -0.14 2.95
C VAL A 476 29.47 -0.37 4.20
N LYS A 477 28.44 0.43 4.38
CA LYS A 477 27.37 0.14 5.36
C LYS A 477 26.14 -0.30 4.59
N LYS A 478 25.69 -1.52 4.89
CA LYS A 478 24.44 -2.07 4.37
C LYS A 478 23.28 -1.56 5.24
N PHE A 479 22.33 -0.94 4.60
CA PHE A 479 21.01 -0.69 5.17
C PHE A 479 20.12 -1.80 4.65
N GLY A 480 19.80 -2.77 5.51
CA GLY A 480 18.78 -3.74 5.20
C GLY A 480 17.41 -3.08 5.20
N LEU A 481 17.00 -2.56 4.08
CA LEU A 481 15.59 -2.41 3.77
C LEU A 481 15.20 -3.77 3.19
N GLY A 482 14.76 -4.70 4.01
CA GLY A 482 14.50 -6.10 3.75
C GLY A 482 14.50 -6.52 2.28
N GLY A 483 15.25 -7.58 1.98
CA GLY A 483 15.36 -8.07 0.61
C GLY A 483 14.02 -8.35 -0.02
N TRP A 484 13.70 -7.59 -1.04
CA TRP A 484 12.51 -7.72 -1.85
C TRP A 484 12.87 -8.49 -3.11
N SER A 485 12.64 -9.78 -3.15
CA SER A 485 12.89 -10.60 -4.35
C SER A 485 11.61 -11.15 -4.94
#